data_dff34c2a3394b58b8ddec18e2f3837d7
#
_entry.id   dff34c2a3394b58b8ddec18e2f3837d7
#
_cell.length_a   1.000
_cell.length_b   1.000
_cell.length_c   1.000
_cell.angle_alpha   90.00
_cell.angle_beta   90.00
_cell.angle_gamma   90.00
#
_symmetry.space_group_name_H-M   'P 1'
#
loop_
_entity.id
_entity.type
_entity.pdbx_description
1 polymer ?
#
loop_
_entity_poly.entity_id
_entity_poly.type
_entity_poly.pdbx_seq_one_letter_code
_entity_poly.pdbx_strand_id
1 'polypeptide(L)'
;MEKIQWNRTDLIDEAEEVILHRTPEQKEKLKESSGIHIEEWNEARVKMTKVTVDEKGEAQIGKKQGVYLTLSVPTMTSSDKIAFEQLEKSFSHHLKELHKDLNITKEQPILVIGLGNKTITPDAIGPFAIDSMHKVQGEFETPPFILYAPGVTGQTGFETSEFIAALTDKIKPALVIVIDALATSGSSRLCRTIQITNTGIHPGSGVGNQRAEISKEALGVPVTAIGIPTVVEAPILISDAIDAVFRSIAAKIEERGKPSHKLSVTPWQPQEGEVNLELIRPIFGELTTWTTEDRRQLFEEVFSSHPERLMVTPKEVDIWLIQYAVLLSTCLFNWRKTEHGSF
;
A
#
# COMPACT_ATOMS: atom_id res chain seq x y z
N MET A 1 -1.75 -26.38 12.58
CA MET A 1 -1.91 -24.94 12.34
C MET A 1 -1.61 -24.74 10.86
N GLU A 2 -2.62 -24.56 10.04
CA GLU A 2 -2.42 -24.22 8.63
C GLU A 2 -1.79 -22.84 8.56
N LYS A 3 -0.63 -22.74 7.89
CA LYS A 3 -0.02 -21.45 7.56
C LYS A 3 -0.99 -20.75 6.61
N ILE A 4 -1.59 -19.65 7.04
CA ILE A 4 -2.36 -18.79 6.18
C ILE A 4 -1.39 -18.27 5.12
N GLN A 5 -1.61 -18.64 3.86
CA GLN A 5 -0.80 -18.15 2.74
C GLN A 5 -1.19 -16.70 2.44
N TRP A 6 -0.40 -15.75 2.91
CA TRP A 6 -0.52 -14.29 2.70
C TRP A 6 -0.09 -13.84 1.29
N ASN A 7 -0.49 -14.53 0.28
CA ASN A 7 0.28 -14.63 -0.96
C ASN A 7 0.07 -13.53 -2.00
N ARG A 8 -0.69 -12.42 -1.75
CA ARG A 8 -1.02 -11.52 -2.88
C ARG A 8 -1.20 -10.04 -2.57
N THR A 9 -0.75 -9.60 -1.41
CA THR A 9 -0.73 -8.18 -1.09
C THR A 9 0.57 -7.79 -0.39
N ASP A 10 1.08 -6.62 -0.74
CA ASP A 10 2.21 -6.03 -0.06
C ASP A 10 1.75 -5.19 1.15
N LEU A 11 0.47 -4.80 1.19
CA LEU A 11 -0.10 -3.98 2.25
C LEU A 11 -0.41 -4.82 3.50
N ILE A 12 0.02 -4.32 4.67
CA ILE A 12 -0.18 -5.05 5.92
C ILE A 12 -1.62 -5.03 6.42
N ASP A 13 -2.32 -3.94 6.20
CA ASP A 13 -3.70 -3.74 6.66
C ASP A 13 -4.71 -4.54 5.84
N GLU A 14 -4.35 -4.98 4.64
CA GLU A 14 -5.10 -5.99 3.90
C GLU A 14 -4.94 -7.39 4.53
N ALA A 15 -3.82 -7.62 5.20
CA ALA A 15 -3.63 -8.79 6.05
C ALA A 15 -4.63 -8.82 7.22
N GLU A 16 -5.04 -7.66 7.70
CA GLU A 16 -6.06 -7.51 8.74
C GLU A 16 -7.45 -7.89 8.24
N GLU A 17 -7.84 -7.57 7.00
CA GLU A 17 -9.15 -7.93 6.45
C GLU A 17 -9.39 -9.44 6.50
N VAL A 18 -8.36 -10.25 6.30
CA VAL A 18 -8.46 -11.70 6.45
C VAL A 18 -8.64 -12.13 7.92
N ILE A 19 -8.07 -11.37 8.87
CA ILE A 19 -8.28 -11.62 10.30
C ILE A 19 -9.68 -11.13 10.74
N LEU A 20 -10.18 -10.06 10.14
CA LEU A 20 -11.46 -9.44 10.50
C LEU A 20 -12.69 -10.19 9.98
N HIS A 21 -12.57 -11.06 8.98
CA HIS A 21 -13.68 -11.93 8.53
C HIS A 21 -13.99 -13.10 9.49
N ARG A 22 -13.29 -13.21 10.61
CA ARG A 22 -13.64 -14.12 11.70
C ARG A 22 -14.71 -13.48 12.60
N THR A 23 -15.45 -14.31 13.35
CA THR A 23 -16.54 -13.86 14.23
C THR A 23 -16.08 -12.79 15.24
N PRO A 24 -16.99 -11.90 15.72
CA PRO A 24 -16.64 -10.86 16.70
C PRO A 24 -15.88 -11.37 17.93
N GLU A 25 -16.23 -12.55 18.43
CA GLU A 25 -15.56 -13.19 19.59
C GLU A 25 -14.15 -13.69 19.25
N GLN A 26 -13.91 -14.10 18.00
CA GLN A 26 -12.60 -14.50 17.52
C GLN A 26 -11.70 -13.28 17.28
N LYS A 27 -12.30 -12.14 16.91
CA LYS A 27 -11.60 -10.85 16.75
C LYS A 27 -11.02 -10.33 18.05
N GLU A 28 -11.80 -10.34 19.14
CA GLU A 28 -11.33 -9.86 20.45
C GLU A 28 -10.22 -10.74 21.04
N LYS A 29 -10.37 -12.06 20.96
CA LYS A 29 -9.34 -13.00 21.42
C LYS A 29 -8.03 -12.92 20.62
N LEU A 30 -8.09 -12.60 19.34
CA LEU A 30 -6.90 -12.41 18.49
C LEU A 30 -6.20 -11.07 18.80
N LYS A 31 -6.94 -9.98 19.04
CA LYS A 31 -6.36 -8.68 19.40
C LYS A 31 -5.51 -8.72 20.66
N GLU A 32 -5.93 -9.49 21.67
CA GLU A 32 -5.20 -9.58 22.95
C GLU A 32 -4.01 -10.55 22.96
N SER A 33 -3.97 -11.54 22.05
CA SER A 33 -2.95 -12.60 22.07
C SER A 33 -2.05 -12.65 20.84
N SER A 34 -2.33 -11.84 19.80
CA SER A 34 -1.70 -11.99 18.48
C SER A 34 -0.35 -11.30 18.33
N GLY A 35 0.04 -10.40 19.25
CA GLY A 35 1.22 -9.56 19.04
C GLY A 35 1.07 -8.52 17.92
N ILE A 36 -0.17 -8.24 17.51
CA ILE A 36 -0.52 -7.26 16.49
C ILE A 36 -1.42 -6.22 17.11
N HIS A 37 -0.98 -4.96 17.10
CA HIS A 37 -1.76 -3.84 17.61
C HIS A 37 -2.16 -2.92 16.46
N ILE A 38 -3.46 -2.60 16.35
CA ILE A 38 -4.03 -1.86 15.25
C ILE A 38 -4.75 -0.64 15.80
N GLU A 39 -4.39 0.52 15.26
CA GLU A 39 -4.99 1.81 15.56
C GLU A 39 -5.55 2.42 14.26
N GLU A 40 -6.81 2.86 14.27
CA GLU A 40 -7.42 3.55 13.13
C GLU A 40 -7.99 4.90 13.56
N TRP A 41 -7.76 5.93 12.73
CA TRP A 41 -8.33 7.26 12.90
C TRP A 41 -8.42 7.99 11.57
N ASN A 42 -9.04 9.16 11.56
CA ASN A 42 -9.12 10.00 10.37
C ASN A 42 -8.41 11.33 10.59
N GLU A 43 -7.64 11.77 9.62
CA GLU A 43 -7.05 13.10 9.52
C GLU A 43 -7.67 13.80 8.30
N ALA A 44 -8.69 14.62 8.52
CA ALA A 44 -9.55 15.15 7.47
C ALA A 44 -10.14 14.03 6.60
N ARG A 45 -9.75 13.93 5.31
CA ARG A 45 -10.20 12.87 4.39
C ARG A 45 -9.26 11.66 4.37
N VAL A 46 -8.13 11.74 5.06
CA VAL A 46 -7.16 10.65 5.09
C VAL A 46 -7.53 9.67 6.20
N LYS A 47 -7.86 8.45 5.83
CA LYS A 47 -7.97 7.34 6.78
C LYS A 47 -6.56 6.85 7.10
N MET A 48 -6.24 6.84 8.39
CA MET A 48 -4.98 6.34 8.93
C MET A 48 -5.19 4.97 9.55
N THR A 49 -4.33 4.03 9.22
CA THR A 49 -4.24 2.73 9.89
C THR A 49 -2.79 2.52 10.31
N LYS A 50 -2.56 2.37 11.61
CA LYS A 50 -1.26 2.02 12.16
C LYS A 50 -1.29 0.60 12.69
N VAL A 51 -0.42 -0.23 12.17
CA VAL A 51 -0.24 -1.61 12.62
C VAL A 51 1.14 -1.73 13.26
N THR A 52 1.18 -2.15 14.50
CA THR A 52 2.42 -2.47 15.20
C THR A 52 2.50 -3.99 15.38
N VAL A 53 3.57 -4.58 14.89
CA VAL A 53 3.83 -6.02 14.93
C VAL A 53 4.97 -6.26 15.90
N ASP A 54 4.76 -7.13 16.91
CA ASP A 54 5.80 -7.61 17.79
C ASP A 54 6.35 -8.99 17.36
N GLU A 55 7.23 -9.60 18.13
CA GLU A 55 7.84 -10.90 17.85
C GLU A 55 6.79 -12.03 17.67
N LYS A 56 5.69 -11.99 18.45
CA LYS A 56 4.60 -12.97 18.31
C LYS A 56 3.79 -12.74 17.04
N GLY A 57 3.53 -11.46 16.74
CA GLY A 57 2.84 -11.06 15.53
C GLY A 57 3.61 -11.48 14.27
N GLU A 58 4.92 -11.29 14.23
CA GLU A 58 5.78 -11.74 13.15
C GLU A 58 5.68 -13.25 12.91
N ALA A 59 5.71 -14.04 13.98
CA ALA A 59 5.55 -15.48 13.90
C ALA A 59 4.17 -15.93 13.37
N GLN A 60 3.13 -15.11 13.59
CA GLN A 60 1.76 -15.45 13.17
C GLN A 60 1.45 -15.05 11.73
N ILE A 61 1.83 -13.82 11.34
CA ILE A 61 1.46 -13.27 10.03
C ILE A 61 2.60 -13.24 9.03
N GLY A 62 3.83 -13.58 9.43
CA GLY A 62 4.99 -13.57 8.55
C GLY A 62 5.43 -12.18 8.07
N LYS A 63 4.86 -11.11 8.65
CA LYS A 63 5.31 -9.73 8.44
C LYS A 63 6.25 -9.34 9.56
N LYS A 64 7.33 -8.65 9.26
CA LYS A 64 8.38 -8.31 10.24
C LYS A 64 7.90 -7.45 11.38
N GLN A 65 8.55 -7.63 12.53
CA GLN A 65 8.39 -6.78 13.70
C GLN A 65 8.69 -5.32 13.37
N GLY A 66 7.76 -4.43 13.71
CA GLY A 66 7.91 -2.99 13.50
C GLY A 66 6.58 -2.25 13.36
N VAL A 67 6.66 -1.07 12.79
CA VAL A 67 5.52 -0.17 12.58
C VAL A 67 5.21 -0.04 11.10
N TYR A 68 3.94 -0.17 10.79
CA TYR A 68 3.38 0.03 9.47
C TYR A 68 2.29 1.09 9.56
N LEU A 69 2.38 2.09 8.71
CA LEU A 69 1.42 3.19 8.61
C LEU A 69 0.82 3.20 7.22
N THR A 70 -0.49 3.08 7.14
CA THR A 70 -1.24 3.17 5.89
C THR A 70 -2.08 4.44 5.90
N LEU A 71 -1.88 5.27 4.88
CA LEU A 71 -2.61 6.50 4.61
C LEU A 71 -3.49 6.25 3.39
N SER A 72 -4.81 6.34 3.53
CA SER A 72 -5.74 6.03 2.43
C SER A 72 -6.78 7.12 2.25
N VAL A 73 -7.06 7.47 0.99
CA VAL A 73 -8.16 8.37 0.61
C VAL A 73 -9.01 7.69 -0.48
N PRO A 74 -9.90 6.75 -0.11
CA PRO A 74 -10.59 5.87 -1.08
C PRO A 74 -11.39 6.59 -2.16
N THR A 75 -11.88 7.80 -1.86
CA THR A 75 -12.69 8.62 -2.79
C THR A 75 -11.87 9.60 -3.64
N MET A 76 -10.54 9.61 -3.49
CA MET A 76 -9.65 10.52 -4.23
C MET A 76 -9.62 10.19 -5.72
N THR A 77 -9.59 11.24 -6.54
CA THR A 77 -9.34 11.13 -7.99
C THR A 77 -7.98 11.75 -8.33
N SER A 78 -7.45 11.43 -9.51
CA SER A 78 -6.17 11.98 -9.98
C SER A 78 -6.14 13.52 -10.11
N SER A 79 -7.29 14.19 -10.11
CA SER A 79 -7.42 15.65 -10.17
C SER A 79 -7.77 16.31 -8.83
N ASP A 80 -7.88 15.54 -7.75
CA ASP A 80 -8.32 16.03 -6.42
C ASP A 80 -7.16 16.66 -5.64
N LYS A 81 -6.86 17.92 -5.95
CA LYS A 81 -5.77 18.67 -5.31
C LYS A 81 -5.90 18.75 -3.79
N ILE A 82 -7.13 18.93 -3.27
CA ILE A 82 -7.37 19.03 -1.82
C ILE A 82 -7.01 17.73 -1.13
N ALA A 83 -7.38 16.58 -1.72
CA ALA A 83 -7.02 15.29 -1.17
C ALA A 83 -5.49 15.07 -1.16
N PHE A 84 -4.80 15.47 -2.24
CA PHE A 84 -3.34 15.40 -2.29
C PHE A 84 -2.67 16.30 -1.25
N GLU A 85 -3.13 17.54 -1.03
CA GLU A 85 -2.63 18.45 0.01
C GLU A 85 -2.82 17.85 1.42
N GLN A 86 -3.97 17.24 1.68
CA GLN A 86 -4.23 16.58 2.97
C GLN A 86 -3.36 15.33 3.14
N LEU A 87 -3.19 14.52 2.10
CA LEU A 87 -2.33 13.35 2.10
C LEU A 87 -0.86 13.74 2.33
N GLU A 88 -0.37 14.80 1.66
CA GLU A 88 0.97 15.35 1.84
C GLU A 88 1.22 15.79 3.29
N LYS A 89 0.25 16.49 3.89
CA LYS A 89 0.33 16.95 5.27
C LYS A 89 0.42 15.77 6.25
N SER A 90 -0.48 14.79 6.13
CA SER A 90 -0.48 13.60 6.99
C SER A 90 0.79 12.76 6.78
N PHE A 91 1.20 12.55 5.53
CA PHE A 91 2.43 11.83 5.23
C PHE A 91 3.66 12.48 5.84
N SER A 92 3.82 13.82 5.68
CA SER A 92 4.95 14.57 6.25
C SER A 92 4.99 14.47 7.77
N HIS A 93 3.84 14.56 8.44
CA HIS A 93 3.74 14.43 9.89
C HIS A 93 4.21 13.04 10.36
N HIS A 94 3.67 11.99 9.77
CA HIS A 94 3.97 10.61 10.19
C HIS A 94 5.36 10.13 9.76
N LEU A 95 5.90 10.64 8.65
CA LEU A 95 7.29 10.42 8.26
C LEU A 95 8.25 10.97 9.35
N LYS A 96 7.96 12.18 9.83
CA LYS A 96 8.75 12.81 10.91
C LYS A 96 8.65 12.01 12.20
N GLU A 97 7.45 11.61 12.60
CA GLU A 97 7.26 10.80 13.81
C GLU A 97 7.97 9.44 13.73
N LEU A 98 7.95 8.79 12.56
CA LEU A 98 8.63 7.50 12.35
C LEU A 98 10.16 7.61 12.50
N HIS A 99 10.73 8.76 12.17
CA HIS A 99 12.18 8.98 12.18
C HIS A 99 12.70 9.76 13.39
N LYS A 100 11.85 10.23 14.30
CA LYS A 100 12.24 11.13 15.40
C LYS A 100 13.35 10.58 16.30
N ASP A 101 13.41 9.26 16.48
CA ASP A 101 14.39 8.60 17.35
C ASP A 101 15.70 8.21 16.65
N LEU A 102 15.80 8.44 15.33
CA LEU A 102 16.99 8.07 14.57
C LEU A 102 18.16 9.03 14.79
N ASN A 103 17.93 10.25 15.29
CA ASN A 103 18.96 11.27 15.58
C ASN A 103 19.95 11.48 14.44
N ILE A 104 19.45 11.52 13.20
CA ILE A 104 20.29 11.67 11.99
C ILE A 104 20.83 13.09 11.92
N THR A 105 22.15 13.28 11.85
CA THR A 105 22.75 14.61 11.71
C THR A 105 22.78 15.08 10.25
N LYS A 106 23.03 16.40 10.04
CA LYS A 106 23.07 17.02 8.70
C LYS A 106 24.16 16.40 7.81
N GLU A 107 25.28 16.02 8.40
CA GLU A 107 26.44 15.49 7.70
C GLU A 107 26.29 14.01 7.32
N GLN A 108 25.38 13.30 7.97
CA GLN A 108 25.17 11.89 7.70
C GLN A 108 24.38 11.70 6.40
N PRO A 109 24.88 10.87 5.47
CA PRO A 109 24.18 10.61 4.22
C PRO A 109 22.90 9.80 4.44
N ILE A 110 21.89 10.12 3.66
CA ILE A 110 20.67 9.31 3.52
C ILE A 110 20.63 8.81 2.10
N LEU A 111 20.50 7.50 1.94
CA LEU A 111 20.37 6.86 0.63
C LEU A 111 18.89 6.65 0.31
N VAL A 112 18.42 7.22 -0.81
CA VAL A 112 17.04 7.01 -1.31
C VAL A 112 17.11 6.16 -2.56
N ILE A 113 16.36 5.06 -2.55
CA ILE A 113 16.34 4.06 -3.62
C ILE A 113 14.94 4.00 -4.21
N GLY A 114 14.82 4.21 -5.51
CA GLY A 114 13.59 4.03 -6.26
C GLY A 114 13.60 2.69 -7.00
N LEU A 115 12.83 1.71 -6.49
CA LEU A 115 12.69 0.40 -7.13
C LEU A 115 11.69 0.45 -8.27
N GLY A 116 11.79 -0.52 -9.16
CA GLY A 116 10.86 -0.73 -10.27
C GLY A 116 11.47 -0.47 -11.64
N ASN A 117 10.62 -0.65 -12.66
CA ASN A 117 10.99 -0.51 -14.06
C ASN A 117 10.38 0.76 -14.66
N LYS A 118 11.20 1.73 -15.01
CA LYS A 118 10.78 3.01 -15.60
C LYS A 118 10.01 2.84 -16.92
N THR A 119 10.19 1.73 -17.63
CA THR A 119 9.52 1.46 -18.92
C THR A 119 8.17 0.77 -18.75
N ILE A 120 7.84 0.32 -17.55
CA ILE A 120 6.53 -0.29 -17.22
C ILE A 120 5.81 0.68 -16.29
N THR A 121 4.86 1.45 -16.83
CA THR A 121 4.25 2.57 -16.09
C THR A 121 3.81 2.19 -14.68
N PRO A 122 3.03 1.12 -14.42
CA PRO A 122 2.61 0.81 -13.05
C PRO A 122 3.76 0.51 -12.08
N ASP A 123 4.94 0.16 -12.59
CA ASP A 123 6.13 -0.19 -11.81
C ASP A 123 7.14 0.98 -11.71
N ALA A 124 6.76 2.18 -12.17
CA ALA A 124 7.70 3.28 -12.34
C ALA A 124 7.72 4.31 -11.19
N ILE A 125 6.96 4.12 -10.10
CA ILE A 125 6.88 5.13 -9.02
C ILE A 125 8.24 5.42 -8.38
N GLY A 126 9.02 4.38 -8.08
CA GLY A 126 10.36 4.55 -7.51
C GLY A 126 11.28 5.39 -8.42
N PRO A 127 11.51 4.98 -9.68
CA PRO A 127 12.26 5.78 -10.64
C PRO A 127 11.73 7.22 -10.83
N PHE A 128 10.40 7.43 -10.87
CA PHE A 128 9.82 8.76 -11.01
C PHE A 128 10.04 9.63 -9.77
N ALA A 129 9.97 9.05 -8.58
CA ALA A 129 10.31 9.75 -7.34
C ALA A 129 11.77 10.21 -7.34
N ILE A 130 12.70 9.34 -7.75
CA ILE A 130 14.13 9.69 -7.89
C ILE A 130 14.34 10.80 -8.91
N ASP A 131 13.69 10.73 -10.08
CA ASP A 131 13.75 11.81 -11.09
C ASP A 131 13.22 13.16 -10.55
N SER A 132 12.12 13.13 -9.79
CA SER A 132 11.55 14.31 -9.14
C SER A 132 12.51 14.88 -8.08
N MET A 133 13.10 14.00 -7.25
CA MET A 133 14.07 14.40 -6.25
C MET A 133 15.34 14.99 -6.86
N HIS A 134 15.86 14.47 -7.97
CA HIS A 134 17.00 15.04 -8.67
C HIS A 134 16.76 16.47 -9.14
N LYS A 135 15.56 16.79 -9.60
CA LYS A 135 15.21 18.16 -10.02
C LYS A 135 15.24 19.14 -8.85
N VAL A 136 14.66 18.76 -7.71
CA VAL A 136 14.66 19.60 -6.50
C VAL A 136 16.07 19.70 -5.91
N GLN A 137 16.81 18.58 -5.87
CA GLN A 137 18.17 18.52 -5.31
C GLN A 137 19.17 19.40 -6.06
N GLY A 138 18.99 19.61 -7.36
CA GLY A 138 19.83 20.50 -8.17
C GLY A 138 19.83 21.97 -7.71
N GLU A 139 18.90 22.36 -6.86
CA GLU A 139 18.82 23.70 -6.26
C GLU A 139 19.69 23.85 -4.99
N PHE A 140 20.30 22.78 -4.48
CA PHE A 140 21.09 22.77 -3.25
C PHE A 140 22.59 22.75 -3.57
N GLU A 141 23.38 23.56 -2.84
CA GLU A 141 24.86 23.53 -2.93
C GLU A 141 25.42 22.17 -2.47
N THR A 142 24.85 21.62 -1.39
CA THR A 142 25.19 20.29 -0.88
C THR A 142 23.97 19.40 -0.96
N PRO A 143 23.97 18.35 -1.79
CA PRO A 143 22.86 17.45 -1.92
C PRO A 143 22.51 16.75 -0.60
N PRO A 144 21.25 16.88 -0.09
CA PRO A 144 20.85 16.30 1.19
C PRO A 144 20.63 14.78 1.12
N PHE A 145 20.53 14.20 -0.07
CA PHE A 145 20.29 12.78 -0.31
C PHE A 145 21.26 12.21 -1.35
N ILE A 146 21.55 10.92 -1.21
CA ILE A 146 22.16 10.13 -2.27
C ILE A 146 21.01 9.39 -2.96
N LEU A 147 20.78 9.66 -4.25
CA LEU A 147 19.63 9.19 -5.01
C LEU A 147 20.05 8.09 -5.98
N TYR A 148 19.32 6.98 -5.98
CA TYR A 148 19.63 5.86 -6.86
C TYR A 148 18.37 5.10 -7.33
N ALA A 149 18.27 4.87 -8.64
CA ALA A 149 17.26 4.01 -9.25
C ALA A 149 17.96 2.84 -9.97
N PRO A 150 18.03 1.65 -9.35
CA PRO A 150 18.80 0.50 -9.87
C PRO A 150 18.26 -0.07 -11.17
N GLY A 151 16.99 0.19 -11.52
CA GLY A 151 16.29 -0.55 -12.55
C GLY A 151 15.93 -1.97 -12.10
N VAL A 152 15.73 -2.87 -13.05
CA VAL A 152 15.37 -4.27 -12.79
C VAL A 152 16.47 -5.22 -13.27
N THR A 153 16.56 -6.39 -12.62
CA THR A 153 17.57 -7.43 -12.92
C THR A 153 17.63 -7.78 -14.41
N GLY A 154 16.49 -7.83 -15.10
CA GLY A 154 16.43 -8.09 -16.54
C GLY A 154 17.15 -7.04 -17.40
N GLN A 155 17.39 -5.83 -16.88
CA GLN A 155 18.13 -4.76 -17.56
C GLN A 155 19.59 -4.70 -17.11
N THR A 156 19.85 -4.98 -15.83
CA THR A 156 21.18 -4.81 -15.23
C THR A 156 22.00 -6.10 -15.19
N GLY A 157 21.34 -7.26 -15.17
CA GLY A 157 21.94 -8.57 -14.98
C GLY A 157 22.38 -8.89 -13.54
N PHE A 158 22.18 -7.97 -12.60
CA PHE A 158 22.51 -8.14 -11.19
C PHE A 158 21.25 -8.20 -10.32
N GLU A 159 21.30 -8.98 -9.23
CA GLU A 159 20.27 -8.96 -8.22
C GLU A 159 20.26 -7.58 -7.52
N THR A 160 19.11 -6.92 -7.57
CA THR A 160 18.96 -5.54 -7.09
C THR A 160 19.34 -5.39 -5.61
N SER A 161 18.95 -6.34 -4.77
CA SER A 161 19.26 -6.35 -3.33
C SER A 161 20.75 -6.49 -3.03
N GLU A 162 21.49 -7.32 -3.78
CA GLU A 162 22.94 -7.47 -3.63
C GLU A 162 23.67 -6.17 -3.99
N PHE A 163 23.23 -5.51 -5.06
CA PHE A 163 23.78 -4.23 -5.45
C PHE A 163 23.49 -3.13 -4.40
N ILE A 164 22.30 -3.10 -3.84
CA ILE A 164 21.91 -2.16 -2.77
C ILE A 164 22.76 -2.43 -1.52
N ALA A 165 22.99 -3.68 -1.15
CA ALA A 165 23.82 -4.03 -0.01
C ALA A 165 25.27 -3.54 -0.20
N ALA A 166 25.87 -3.79 -1.37
CA ALA A 166 27.21 -3.32 -1.70
C ALA A 166 27.30 -1.78 -1.70
N LEU A 167 26.30 -1.09 -2.22
CA LEU A 167 26.24 0.37 -2.22
C LEU A 167 26.11 0.92 -0.79
N THR A 168 25.27 0.30 0.04
CA THR A 168 25.06 0.66 1.45
C THR A 168 26.33 0.49 2.26
N ASP A 169 27.05 -0.62 2.07
CA ASP A 169 28.34 -0.87 2.74
C ASP A 169 29.39 0.19 2.38
N LYS A 170 29.42 0.61 1.12
CA LYS A 170 30.36 1.65 0.66
C LYS A 170 29.99 3.05 1.16
N ILE A 171 28.72 3.43 1.14
CA ILE A 171 28.24 4.76 1.51
C ILE A 171 28.13 4.90 3.03
N LYS A 172 27.74 3.84 3.73
CA LYS A 172 27.42 3.81 5.18
C LYS A 172 26.39 4.89 5.55
N PRO A 173 25.21 4.90 4.92
CA PRO A 173 24.19 5.90 5.20
C PRO A 173 23.62 5.71 6.60
N ALA A 174 23.14 6.81 7.21
CA ALA A 174 22.42 6.74 8.49
C ALA A 174 21.01 6.13 8.33
N LEU A 175 20.44 6.22 7.14
CA LEU A 175 19.13 5.70 6.79
C LEU A 175 19.10 5.34 5.30
N VAL A 176 18.46 4.23 4.99
CA VAL A 176 18.04 3.88 3.62
C VAL A 176 16.52 4.07 3.50
N ILE A 177 16.07 4.83 2.52
CA ILE A 177 14.66 4.97 2.17
C ILE A 177 14.43 4.27 0.84
N VAL A 178 13.47 3.35 0.80
CA VAL A 178 13.12 2.59 -0.41
C VAL A 178 11.73 2.97 -0.86
N ILE A 179 11.56 3.33 -2.12
CA ILE A 179 10.28 3.66 -2.73
C ILE A 179 9.95 2.61 -3.78
N ASP A 180 8.76 1.98 -3.68
CA ASP A 180 8.37 0.89 -4.57
C ASP A 180 6.88 0.94 -4.94
N ALA A 181 6.55 0.30 -6.04
CA ALA A 181 5.18 0.01 -6.45
C ALA A 181 4.71 -1.27 -5.75
N LEU A 182 3.49 -1.22 -5.20
CA LEU A 182 2.92 -2.35 -4.49
C LEU A 182 1.75 -2.98 -5.27
N ALA A 183 1.47 -4.25 -5.00
CA ALA A 183 0.22 -4.88 -5.34
C ALA A 183 -0.76 -4.77 -4.16
N THR A 184 -2.06 -4.60 -4.46
CA THR A 184 -3.14 -4.55 -3.46
C THR A 184 -4.14 -5.67 -3.69
N SER A 185 -4.78 -6.15 -2.62
CA SER A 185 -5.91 -7.07 -2.64
C SER A 185 -7.27 -6.36 -2.61
N GLY A 186 -7.31 -5.02 -2.72
CA GLY A 186 -8.52 -4.23 -2.74
C GLY A 186 -8.50 -3.14 -3.82
N SER A 187 -9.46 -3.18 -4.76
CA SER A 187 -9.53 -2.22 -5.86
C SER A 187 -9.70 -0.76 -5.42
N SER A 188 -10.33 -0.52 -4.26
CA SER A 188 -10.53 0.82 -3.69
C SER A 188 -9.25 1.50 -3.23
N ARG A 189 -8.18 0.73 -3.01
CA ARG A 189 -6.88 1.23 -2.55
C ARG A 189 -5.94 1.62 -3.69
N LEU A 190 -6.24 1.16 -4.88
CA LEU A 190 -5.42 1.31 -6.08
C LEU A 190 -5.16 2.79 -6.38
N CYS A 191 -3.90 3.20 -6.34
CA CYS A 191 -3.43 4.60 -6.45
C CYS A 191 -4.06 5.58 -5.43
N ARG A 192 -4.64 5.10 -4.32
CA ARG A 192 -5.30 5.93 -3.29
C ARG A 192 -4.73 5.71 -1.89
N THR A 193 -3.61 5.01 -1.81
CA THR A 193 -3.00 4.59 -0.55
C THR A 193 -1.50 4.80 -0.61
N ILE A 194 -0.91 5.20 0.50
CA ILE A 194 0.54 5.16 0.75
C ILE A 194 0.75 4.31 1.99
N GLN A 195 1.66 3.35 1.93
CA GLN A 195 2.15 2.63 3.11
C GLN A 195 3.58 3.05 3.42
N ILE A 196 3.86 3.32 4.70
CA ILE A 196 5.21 3.57 5.21
C ILE A 196 5.52 2.55 6.29
N THR A 197 6.72 2.00 6.29
CA THR A 197 7.16 1.08 7.35
C THR A 197 8.65 1.21 7.63
N ASN A 198 9.04 0.93 8.88
CA ASN A 198 10.44 0.85 9.30
C ASN A 198 11.02 -0.57 9.26
N THR A 199 10.31 -1.52 8.66
CA THR A 199 10.71 -2.94 8.62
C THR A 199 11.45 -3.32 7.35
N GLY A 200 11.47 -2.44 6.33
CA GLY A 200 12.00 -2.75 5.01
C GLY A 200 10.94 -3.32 4.06
N ILE A 201 11.39 -3.93 2.98
CA ILE A 201 10.54 -4.43 1.90
C ILE A 201 11.10 -5.72 1.28
N HIS A 202 10.20 -6.58 0.81
CA HIS A 202 10.51 -7.69 -0.10
C HIS A 202 10.08 -7.31 -1.52
N PRO A 203 10.97 -6.84 -2.38
CA PRO A 203 10.60 -6.35 -3.71
C PRO A 203 9.89 -7.42 -4.54
N GLY A 204 8.71 -7.09 -5.08
CA GLY A 204 7.94 -7.98 -5.93
C GLY A 204 7.21 -9.13 -5.21
N SER A 205 7.11 -9.13 -3.89
CA SER A 205 6.41 -10.16 -3.12
C SER A 205 4.92 -10.26 -3.51
N GLY A 206 4.25 -9.13 -3.70
CA GLY A 206 2.83 -9.08 -4.10
C GLY A 206 2.55 -9.61 -5.51
N VAL A 207 3.57 -9.73 -6.35
CA VAL A 207 3.45 -10.33 -7.70
C VAL A 207 4.10 -11.70 -7.80
N GLY A 208 4.45 -12.31 -6.66
CA GLY A 208 4.97 -13.67 -6.57
C GLY A 208 6.44 -13.82 -6.91
N ASN A 209 7.20 -12.74 -6.98
CA ASN A 209 8.64 -12.77 -7.15
C ASN A 209 9.31 -12.84 -5.77
N GLN A 210 10.11 -13.89 -5.53
CA GLN A 210 10.93 -14.01 -4.33
C GLN A 210 12.29 -13.37 -4.59
N ARG A 211 12.41 -12.08 -4.28
CA ARG A 211 13.69 -11.38 -4.27
C ARG A 211 14.21 -11.26 -2.84
N ALA A 212 15.52 -11.07 -2.70
CA ALA A 212 16.11 -10.87 -1.40
C ALA A 212 15.59 -9.57 -0.76
N GLU A 213 15.41 -9.63 0.54
CA GLU A 213 14.86 -8.56 1.36
C GLU A 213 15.81 -7.35 1.42
N ILE A 214 15.20 -6.16 1.49
CA ILE A 214 15.88 -4.90 1.79
C ILE A 214 15.38 -4.46 3.17
N SER A 215 16.13 -4.77 4.21
CA SER A 215 15.78 -4.51 5.60
C SER A 215 16.99 -4.12 6.43
N LYS A 216 16.74 -3.69 7.68
CA LYS A 216 17.80 -3.37 8.63
C LYS A 216 18.72 -4.57 8.89
N GLU A 217 18.17 -5.78 8.94
CA GLU A 217 18.92 -7.01 9.18
C GLU A 217 19.83 -7.32 7.99
N ALA A 218 19.35 -7.08 6.77
CA ALA A 218 20.14 -7.34 5.55
C ALA A 218 21.22 -6.27 5.30
N LEU A 219 20.94 -5.01 5.62
CA LEU A 219 21.80 -3.88 5.29
C LEU A 219 22.65 -3.37 6.47
N GLY A 220 22.33 -3.75 7.70
CA GLY A 220 23.02 -3.27 8.91
C GLY A 220 22.72 -1.81 9.28
N VAL A 221 21.82 -1.14 8.58
CA VAL A 221 21.40 0.26 8.80
C VAL A 221 19.87 0.36 8.82
N PRO A 222 19.29 1.37 9.49
CA PRO A 222 17.84 1.58 9.46
C PRO A 222 17.30 1.66 8.03
N VAL A 223 16.14 1.04 7.79
CA VAL A 223 15.48 1.05 6.48
C VAL A 223 14.03 1.53 6.67
N THR A 224 13.61 2.47 5.84
CA THR A 224 12.20 2.87 5.71
C THR A 224 11.73 2.52 4.30
N ALA A 225 10.65 1.77 4.19
CA ALA A 225 10.02 1.51 2.90
C ALA A 225 8.76 2.36 2.74
N ILE A 226 8.58 2.92 1.55
CA ILE A 226 7.41 3.69 1.14
C ILE A 226 6.84 3.01 -0.09
N GLY A 227 5.60 2.57 0.00
CA GLY A 227 4.95 1.84 -1.06
C GLY A 227 3.63 2.47 -1.50
N ILE A 228 3.35 2.40 -2.80
CA ILE A 228 2.10 2.89 -3.38
C ILE A 228 1.50 1.77 -4.22
N PRO A 229 0.27 1.30 -3.93
CA PRO A 229 -0.39 0.27 -4.71
C PRO A 229 -0.80 0.80 -6.08
N THR A 230 -0.21 0.26 -7.12
CA THR A 230 -0.42 0.67 -8.51
C THR A 230 -1.10 -0.40 -9.35
N VAL A 231 -1.15 -1.64 -8.84
CA VAL A 231 -1.73 -2.78 -9.52
C VAL A 231 -2.59 -3.64 -8.58
N VAL A 232 -3.59 -4.28 -9.16
CA VAL A 232 -4.43 -5.30 -8.53
C VAL A 232 -4.58 -6.48 -9.48
N GLU A 233 -4.64 -7.71 -8.97
CA GLU A 233 -4.92 -8.88 -9.81
C GLU A 233 -6.37 -8.88 -10.32
N ALA A 234 -6.59 -9.31 -11.56
CA ALA A 234 -7.92 -9.34 -12.18
C ALA A 234 -8.95 -10.17 -11.39
N PRO A 235 -8.64 -11.36 -10.82
CA PRO A 235 -9.57 -12.11 -9.98
C PRO A 235 -10.09 -11.31 -8.78
N ILE A 236 -9.24 -10.50 -8.15
CA ILE A 236 -9.61 -9.64 -7.03
C ILE A 236 -10.60 -8.57 -7.48
N LEU A 237 -10.29 -7.88 -8.59
CA LEU A 237 -11.19 -6.85 -9.14
C LEU A 237 -12.56 -7.42 -9.50
N ILE A 238 -12.62 -8.64 -10.04
CA ILE A 238 -13.87 -9.32 -10.38
C ILE A 238 -14.66 -9.68 -9.13
N SER A 239 -14.00 -10.19 -8.08
CA SER A 239 -14.64 -10.46 -6.80
C SER A 239 -15.23 -9.19 -6.19
N ASP A 240 -14.46 -8.11 -6.14
CA ASP A 240 -14.94 -6.81 -5.64
C ASP A 240 -16.14 -6.29 -6.43
N ALA A 241 -16.12 -6.44 -7.78
CA ALA A 241 -17.22 -6.04 -8.65
C ALA A 241 -18.49 -6.86 -8.40
N ILE A 242 -18.37 -8.17 -8.19
CA ILE A 242 -19.51 -9.05 -7.89
C ILE A 242 -20.09 -8.71 -6.51
N ASP A 243 -19.27 -8.47 -5.50
CA ASP A 243 -19.73 -8.04 -4.18
C ASP A 243 -20.47 -6.71 -4.27
N ALA A 244 -19.99 -5.76 -5.04
CA ALA A 244 -20.67 -4.49 -5.30
C ALA A 244 -22.03 -4.69 -6.01
N VAL A 245 -22.10 -5.60 -6.99
CA VAL A 245 -23.35 -5.96 -7.68
C VAL A 245 -24.33 -6.60 -6.71
N PHE A 246 -23.92 -7.54 -5.88
CA PHE A 246 -24.78 -8.19 -4.88
C PHE A 246 -25.38 -7.17 -3.91
N ARG A 247 -24.54 -6.32 -3.32
CA ARG A 247 -24.97 -5.23 -2.43
C ARG A 247 -25.94 -4.27 -3.12
N SER A 248 -25.63 -3.88 -4.36
CA SER A 248 -26.46 -2.97 -5.14
C SER A 248 -27.85 -3.54 -5.44
N ILE A 249 -27.93 -4.82 -5.84
CA ILE A 249 -29.21 -5.47 -6.15
C ILE A 249 -30.03 -5.70 -4.88
N ALA A 250 -29.41 -6.21 -3.81
CA ALA A 250 -30.09 -6.44 -2.54
C ALA A 250 -30.66 -5.15 -1.96
N ALA A 251 -29.88 -4.05 -1.94
CA ALA A 251 -30.37 -2.75 -1.50
C ALA A 251 -31.51 -2.20 -2.36
N LYS A 252 -31.45 -2.36 -3.69
CA LYS A 252 -32.57 -1.97 -4.58
C LYS A 252 -33.85 -2.78 -4.33
N ILE A 253 -33.73 -4.07 -3.98
CA ILE A 253 -34.87 -4.91 -3.63
C ILE A 253 -35.46 -4.45 -2.30
N GLU A 254 -34.62 -4.17 -1.30
CA GLU A 254 -35.05 -3.70 0.03
C GLU A 254 -35.71 -2.33 -0.02
N GLU A 255 -35.26 -1.45 -0.90
CA GLU A 255 -35.86 -0.12 -1.11
C GLU A 255 -37.08 -0.13 -2.01
N ARG A 256 -37.45 -1.25 -2.60
CA ARG A 256 -38.59 -1.37 -3.51
C ARG A 256 -39.88 -1.04 -2.80
N GLY A 257 -40.53 0.08 -3.19
CA GLY A 257 -41.78 0.57 -2.58
C GLY A 257 -41.58 1.68 -1.55
N LYS A 258 -40.35 2.05 -1.18
CA LYS A 258 -40.13 3.22 -0.32
C LYS A 258 -40.16 4.51 -1.17
N PRO A 259 -40.96 5.55 -0.79
CA PRO A 259 -41.18 6.73 -1.65
C PRO A 259 -40.01 7.71 -1.72
N SER A 260 -38.97 7.54 -0.90
CA SER A 260 -37.96 8.57 -0.62
C SER A 260 -36.92 8.82 -1.75
N HIS A 261 -36.81 7.94 -2.75
CA HIS A 261 -35.69 8.02 -3.69
C HIS A 261 -36.02 8.51 -5.12
N LYS A 262 -37.28 8.76 -5.42
CA LYS A 262 -37.70 9.23 -6.76
C LYS A 262 -37.31 10.68 -7.08
N LEU A 263 -36.83 11.44 -6.09
CA LEU A 263 -36.49 12.86 -6.22
C LEU A 263 -35.00 13.17 -5.94
N SER A 264 -34.17 12.16 -5.71
CA SER A 264 -32.72 12.38 -5.49
C SER A 264 -31.99 12.60 -6.83
N VAL A 265 -31.33 13.74 -6.97
CA VAL A 265 -30.49 14.09 -8.11
C VAL A 265 -29.10 13.44 -8.00
N THR A 266 -28.73 12.92 -6.82
CA THR A 266 -27.46 12.21 -6.61
C THR A 266 -27.55 10.78 -7.15
N PRO A 267 -26.50 10.30 -7.85
CA PRO A 267 -26.40 8.89 -8.22
C PRO A 267 -26.58 8.03 -6.96
N TRP A 268 -27.42 6.99 -7.09
CA TRP A 268 -27.60 6.05 -5.98
C TRP A 268 -26.26 5.41 -5.60
N GLN A 269 -25.90 5.48 -4.34
CA GLN A 269 -24.77 4.76 -3.77
C GLN A 269 -25.30 3.82 -2.69
N PRO A 270 -24.80 2.56 -2.60
CA PRO A 270 -25.12 1.68 -1.50
C PRO A 270 -24.80 2.40 -0.19
N GLN A 271 -25.75 2.42 0.75
CA GLN A 271 -25.44 2.89 2.10
C GLN A 271 -24.36 1.99 2.71
N GLU A 272 -23.41 2.58 3.41
CA GLU A 272 -22.46 1.83 4.24
C GLU A 272 -23.26 1.15 5.36
N GLY A 273 -23.47 -0.16 5.23
CA GLY A 273 -24.24 -0.97 6.17
C GLY A 273 -24.31 -2.43 5.72
N GLU A 274 -24.68 -3.30 6.63
CA GLU A 274 -24.95 -4.70 6.32
C GLU A 274 -26.19 -4.78 5.41
N VAL A 275 -25.99 -5.30 4.21
CA VAL A 275 -27.05 -5.53 3.24
C VAL A 275 -27.51 -6.98 3.37
N ASN A 276 -28.82 -7.20 3.42
CA ASN A 276 -29.38 -8.55 3.50
C ASN A 276 -29.25 -9.29 2.16
N LEU A 277 -28.17 -10.08 2.01
CA LEU A 277 -27.91 -10.85 0.80
C LEU A 277 -28.90 -12.02 0.57
N GLU A 278 -29.66 -12.43 1.59
CA GLU A 278 -30.73 -13.44 1.41
C GLU A 278 -31.80 -12.98 0.41
N LEU A 279 -31.99 -11.68 0.23
CA LEU A 279 -32.93 -11.12 -0.74
C LEU A 279 -32.58 -11.48 -2.20
N ILE A 280 -31.32 -11.73 -2.48
CA ILE A 280 -30.83 -12.05 -3.82
C ILE A 280 -30.51 -13.55 -4.01
N ARG A 281 -30.62 -14.35 -2.95
CA ARG A 281 -30.40 -15.81 -2.99
C ARG A 281 -31.25 -16.53 -4.03
N PRO A 282 -32.55 -16.16 -4.27
CA PRO A 282 -33.33 -16.79 -5.35
C PRO A 282 -32.77 -16.57 -6.75
N ILE A 283 -31.90 -15.55 -6.96
CA ILE A 283 -31.30 -15.22 -8.25
C ILE A 283 -29.91 -15.85 -8.39
N PHE A 284 -29.09 -15.76 -7.32
CA PHE A 284 -27.66 -16.09 -7.36
C PHE A 284 -27.31 -17.38 -6.57
N GLY A 285 -28.31 -18.02 -5.93
CA GLY A 285 -28.14 -19.28 -5.22
C GLY A 285 -27.15 -19.21 -4.06
N GLU A 286 -26.40 -20.27 -3.86
CA GLU A 286 -25.44 -20.41 -2.76
C GLU A 286 -24.26 -19.43 -2.85
N LEU A 287 -23.98 -18.86 -4.03
CA LEU A 287 -22.88 -17.89 -4.19
C LEU A 287 -23.04 -16.66 -3.27
N THR A 288 -24.26 -16.35 -2.85
CA THR A 288 -24.55 -15.25 -1.92
C THR A 288 -24.18 -15.56 -0.47
N THR A 289 -24.04 -16.83 -0.12
CA THR A 289 -23.65 -17.27 1.23
C THR A 289 -22.13 -17.44 1.38
N TRP A 290 -21.42 -17.42 0.28
CA TRP A 290 -19.96 -17.55 0.28
C TRP A 290 -19.30 -16.29 0.85
N THR A 291 -18.17 -16.47 1.51
CA THR A 291 -17.33 -15.35 1.92
C THR A 291 -16.68 -14.67 0.70
N THR A 292 -16.22 -13.44 0.86
CA THR A 292 -15.44 -12.77 -0.20
C THR A 292 -14.19 -13.60 -0.57
N GLU A 293 -13.56 -14.26 0.41
CA GLU A 293 -12.39 -15.10 0.19
C GLU A 293 -12.71 -16.34 -0.63
N ASP A 294 -13.83 -17.05 -0.33
CA ASP A 294 -14.26 -18.22 -1.10
C ASP A 294 -14.53 -17.83 -2.57
N ARG A 295 -15.14 -16.67 -2.81
CA ARG A 295 -15.37 -16.14 -4.15
C ARG A 295 -14.08 -15.78 -4.85
N ARG A 296 -13.12 -15.16 -4.16
CA ARG A 296 -11.78 -14.86 -4.70
C ARG A 296 -11.08 -16.13 -5.11
N GLN A 297 -11.07 -17.14 -4.26
CA GLN A 297 -10.46 -18.45 -4.58
C GLN A 297 -11.06 -19.08 -5.84
N LEU A 298 -12.40 -19.04 -5.98
CA LEU A 298 -13.05 -19.55 -7.19
C LEU A 298 -12.56 -18.80 -8.46
N PHE A 299 -12.48 -17.47 -8.41
CA PHE A 299 -12.00 -16.70 -9.55
C PHE A 299 -10.52 -16.94 -9.84
N GLU A 300 -9.71 -17.14 -8.82
CA GLU A 300 -8.32 -17.53 -8.98
C GLU A 300 -8.18 -18.89 -9.68
N GLU A 301 -8.98 -19.88 -9.29
CA GLU A 301 -9.01 -21.20 -9.94
C GLU A 301 -9.40 -21.07 -11.42
N VAL A 302 -10.45 -20.26 -11.73
CA VAL A 302 -10.88 -20.00 -13.11
C VAL A 302 -9.77 -19.32 -13.91
N PHE A 303 -9.11 -18.32 -13.32
CA PHE A 303 -8.04 -17.58 -13.99
C PHE A 303 -6.69 -18.33 -14.01
N SER A 304 -6.50 -19.32 -13.16
CA SER A 304 -5.28 -20.16 -13.15
C SER A 304 -5.05 -20.94 -14.45
N SER A 305 -6.12 -21.12 -15.24
CA SER A 305 -6.02 -21.70 -16.59
C SER A 305 -5.36 -20.78 -17.63
N HIS A 306 -5.22 -19.49 -17.32
CA HIS A 306 -4.48 -18.54 -18.16
C HIS A 306 -2.98 -18.65 -17.88
N PRO A 307 -2.13 -18.67 -18.93
CA PRO A 307 -0.69 -18.82 -18.76
C PRO A 307 -0.01 -17.62 -18.09
N GLU A 308 -0.66 -16.47 -18.11
CA GLU A 308 -0.13 -15.21 -17.56
C GLU A 308 -1.07 -14.62 -16.51
N ARG A 309 -0.49 -14.06 -15.44
CA ARG A 309 -1.25 -13.29 -14.46
C ARG A 309 -1.70 -11.97 -15.07
N LEU A 310 -3.00 -11.69 -14.98
CA LEU A 310 -3.56 -10.43 -15.44
C LEU A 310 -3.54 -9.42 -14.30
N MET A 311 -2.76 -8.35 -14.47
CA MET A 311 -2.67 -7.23 -13.55
C MET A 311 -3.43 -6.03 -14.13
N VAL A 312 -4.21 -5.37 -13.30
CA VAL A 312 -5.03 -4.21 -13.67
C VAL A 312 -4.49 -2.96 -12.98
N THR A 313 -4.44 -1.87 -13.71
CA THR A 313 -4.02 -0.55 -13.23
C THR A 313 -5.02 0.53 -13.69
N PRO A 314 -5.17 1.67 -12.98
CA PRO A 314 -6.01 2.77 -13.45
C PRO A 314 -5.56 3.32 -14.79
N LYS A 315 -6.51 3.79 -15.60
CA LYS A 315 -6.22 4.43 -16.90
C LYS A 315 -5.27 5.62 -16.76
N GLU A 316 -5.43 6.40 -15.69
CA GLU A 316 -4.64 7.60 -15.41
C GLU A 316 -3.44 7.32 -14.49
N VAL A 317 -2.90 6.10 -14.50
CA VAL A 317 -1.78 5.69 -13.63
C VAL A 317 -0.55 6.59 -13.78
N ASP A 318 -0.26 7.05 -14.98
CA ASP A 318 0.83 8.00 -15.27
C ASP A 318 0.67 9.33 -14.52
N ILE A 319 -0.54 9.88 -14.47
CA ILE A 319 -0.86 11.12 -13.73
C ILE A 319 -0.68 10.87 -12.23
N TRP A 320 -1.19 9.75 -11.71
CA TRP A 320 -1.03 9.37 -10.32
C TRP A 320 0.44 9.29 -9.92
N LEU A 321 1.26 8.62 -10.72
CA LEU A 321 2.69 8.43 -10.42
C LEU A 321 3.45 9.74 -10.41
N ILE A 322 3.16 10.67 -11.34
CA ILE A 322 3.78 11.99 -11.36
C ILE A 322 3.42 12.77 -10.09
N GLN A 323 2.16 12.75 -9.68
CA GLN A 323 1.71 13.45 -8.46
C GLN A 323 2.34 12.86 -7.20
N TYR A 324 2.39 11.54 -7.07
CA TYR A 324 3.06 10.89 -5.96
C TYR A 324 4.57 11.14 -5.95
N ALA A 325 5.22 11.16 -7.11
CA ALA A 325 6.64 11.47 -7.21
C ALA A 325 6.94 12.89 -6.69
N VAL A 326 6.08 13.87 -7.02
CA VAL A 326 6.18 15.24 -6.50
C VAL A 326 5.90 15.28 -5.00
N LEU A 327 4.82 14.63 -4.52
CA LEU A 327 4.46 14.57 -3.11
C LEU A 327 5.61 13.99 -2.28
N LEU A 328 6.14 12.82 -2.66
CA LEU A 328 7.23 12.15 -1.95
C LEU A 328 8.49 13.00 -1.94
N SER A 329 8.85 13.60 -3.08
CA SER A 329 9.98 14.52 -3.17
C SER A 329 9.82 15.69 -2.21
N THR A 330 8.69 16.40 -2.26
CA THR A 330 8.40 17.55 -1.39
C THR A 330 8.48 17.17 0.08
N CYS A 331 7.83 16.06 0.48
CA CYS A 331 7.81 15.62 1.88
C CYS A 331 9.20 15.26 2.40
N LEU A 332 10.00 14.52 1.62
CA LEU A 332 11.34 14.09 2.02
C LEU A 332 12.28 15.29 2.17
N PHE A 333 12.24 16.25 1.25
CA PHE A 333 13.06 17.47 1.37
C PHE A 333 12.60 18.35 2.54
N ASN A 334 11.29 18.52 2.77
CA ASN A 334 10.76 19.25 3.90
C ASN A 334 11.12 18.61 5.24
N TRP A 335 11.01 17.28 5.33
CA TRP A 335 11.46 16.53 6.51
C TRP A 335 12.94 16.79 6.79
N ARG A 336 13.80 16.68 5.80
CA ARG A 336 15.25 16.89 5.96
C ARG A 336 15.58 18.32 6.39
N LYS A 337 14.85 19.34 5.88
CA LYS A 337 15.01 20.75 6.27
C LYS A 337 14.59 20.99 7.73
N THR A 338 13.48 20.40 8.19
CA THR A 338 12.97 20.64 9.55
C THR A 338 13.83 20.03 10.63
N GLU A 339 14.50 18.92 10.36
CA GLU A 339 15.40 18.26 11.31
C GLU A 339 16.69 19.08 11.57
N HIS A 340 17.10 19.96 10.63
CA HIS A 340 18.45 20.54 10.63
C HIS A 340 18.52 22.04 10.40
N GLY A 341 17.40 22.77 10.40
CA GLY A 341 17.37 24.19 10.02
C GLY A 341 17.56 24.39 8.50
N SER A 342 17.36 25.62 8.02
CA SER A 342 17.53 25.96 6.60
C SER A 342 18.97 25.67 6.13
N PHE A 343 19.03 24.97 5.01
CA PHE A 343 20.29 24.77 4.26
C PHE A 343 20.75 26.08 3.64
#